data_3e7b8cf481cdd279d43dcbb432856c98
#
_entry.id   3e7b8cf481cdd279d43dcbb432856c98
#
_cell.length_a   1.000
_cell.length_b   1.000
_cell.length_c   1.000
_cell.angle_alpha   90.00
_cell.angle_beta   90.00
_cell.angle_gamma   90.00
#
_symmetry.space_group_name_H-M   'P 1'
#
loop_
_entity.id
_entity.type
_entity.pdbx_description
1 polymer ?
#
loop_
_entity_poly.entity_id
_entity_poly.type
_entity_poly.pdbx_seq_one_letter_code
_entity_poly.pdbx_strand_id
1 'polypeptide(L)'
;YWSRNRQGCTMCGFIRDSAPVPPSPDDLVAQFRDAMTRRPDGEFMVKIFTSGSFLDAGEMPLEARSAILGELDENPDVKKVLLETRPEFVTQETIAACKSVIRKKLEIAVGVETSSDDIRLDCINKGFLFRNFIHASEIAHQHGSSVKAYLLLKPPFLSEGAAIRDTIKSVRDVSAYAETISINLCNVQKGTLVEKLWRRGDYRPPWLWSAIEVLRRAKTEDPDAIITSDPVGAGSRHGPHNCGRCDRDAADAIRRFSLSQDTGELEVECDCISLWQKVVELEDVSYGAPLSR
;
A
#
# COMPACT_ATOMS: atom_id res chain seq x y z
N TYR A 1 -16.65 4.21 -3.71
CA TYR A 1 -16.82 5.66 -3.65
C TYR A 1 -15.93 6.40 -4.65
N TRP A 2 -14.59 6.41 -4.49
CA TRP A 2 -13.68 7.24 -5.29
C TRP A 2 -13.70 6.89 -6.78
N SER A 3 -13.65 5.61 -7.15
CA SER A 3 -13.68 5.17 -8.55
C SER A 3 -14.99 5.54 -9.26
N ARG A 4 -16.12 5.42 -8.57
CA ARG A 4 -17.44 5.72 -9.16
C ARG A 4 -17.66 7.23 -9.34
N ASN A 5 -17.19 8.03 -8.41
CA ASN A 5 -17.49 9.47 -8.37
C ASN A 5 -16.40 10.35 -9.01
N ARG A 6 -15.14 9.88 -9.05
CA ARG A 6 -13.97 10.70 -9.45
C ARG A 6 -12.95 9.93 -10.31
N GLN A 7 -13.37 8.89 -11.01
CA GLN A 7 -12.56 8.06 -11.91
C GLN A 7 -11.51 7.16 -11.22
N GLY A 8 -11.33 7.26 -9.90
CA GLY A 8 -10.37 6.46 -9.15
C GLY A 8 -8.90 6.90 -9.33
N CYS A 9 -8.02 6.13 -8.70
CA CYS A 9 -6.58 6.34 -8.83
C CYS A 9 -6.06 5.84 -10.18
N THR A 10 -5.08 6.53 -10.75
CA THR A 10 -4.55 6.29 -12.11
C THR A 10 -3.98 4.89 -12.32
N MET A 11 -3.54 4.21 -11.26
CA MET A 11 -2.96 2.86 -11.28
C MET A 11 -3.90 1.77 -10.78
N CYS A 12 -5.07 2.10 -10.19
CA CYS A 12 -5.92 1.15 -9.51
C CYS A 12 -6.99 0.54 -10.42
N GLY A 13 -6.93 -0.77 -10.61
CA GLY A 13 -7.89 -1.54 -11.41
C GLY A 13 -8.98 -2.26 -10.61
N PHE A 14 -8.98 -2.20 -9.29
CA PHE A 14 -9.86 -2.97 -8.41
C PHE A 14 -11.36 -2.77 -8.62
N ILE A 15 -11.78 -1.61 -9.17
CA ILE A 15 -13.19 -1.40 -9.53
C ILE A 15 -13.73 -2.48 -10.47
N ARG A 16 -12.88 -3.13 -11.24
CA ARG A 16 -13.27 -4.19 -12.20
C ARG A 16 -13.59 -5.51 -11.52
N ASP A 17 -12.98 -5.71 -10.32
CA ASP A 17 -13.16 -6.92 -9.52
C ASP A 17 -14.27 -6.71 -8.45
N SER A 18 -14.81 -5.49 -8.39
CA SER A 18 -15.91 -5.17 -7.48
C SER A 18 -17.23 -5.72 -8.01
N ALA A 19 -18.11 -6.12 -7.08
CA ALA A 19 -19.45 -6.56 -7.41
C ALA A 19 -20.21 -5.48 -8.19
N PRO A 20 -20.96 -5.84 -9.26
CA PRO A 20 -21.72 -4.88 -10.06
C PRO A 20 -22.88 -4.25 -9.28
N VAL A 21 -23.41 -4.97 -8.29
CA VAL A 21 -24.43 -4.52 -7.35
C VAL A 21 -23.82 -4.57 -5.93
N PRO A 22 -24.07 -3.58 -5.08
CA PRO A 22 -23.61 -3.62 -3.70
C PRO A 22 -24.08 -4.90 -3.00
N PRO A 23 -23.18 -5.69 -2.37
CA PRO A 23 -23.58 -6.89 -1.64
C PRO A 23 -24.41 -6.51 -0.41
N SER A 24 -25.28 -7.40 0.04
CA SER A 24 -26.02 -7.24 1.27
C SER A 24 -25.08 -7.36 2.49
N PRO A 25 -25.49 -6.87 3.69
CA PRO A 25 -24.73 -7.11 4.91
C PRO A 25 -24.46 -8.60 5.17
N ASP A 26 -25.42 -9.46 4.89
CA ASP A 26 -25.29 -10.92 5.07
C ASP A 26 -24.28 -11.53 4.09
N ASP A 27 -24.24 -11.07 2.83
CA ASP A 27 -23.24 -11.50 1.85
C ASP A 27 -21.81 -11.15 2.30
N LEU A 28 -21.63 -9.95 2.84
CA LEU A 28 -20.31 -9.50 3.35
C LEU A 28 -19.85 -10.34 4.55
N VAL A 29 -20.75 -10.63 5.47
CA VAL A 29 -20.47 -11.48 6.64
C VAL A 29 -20.20 -12.92 6.18
N ALA A 30 -20.96 -13.44 5.23
CA ALA A 30 -20.74 -14.78 4.68
C ALA A 30 -19.38 -14.89 3.97
N GLN A 31 -18.98 -13.88 3.19
CA GLN A 31 -17.67 -13.82 2.56
C GLN A 31 -16.53 -13.80 3.60
N PHE A 32 -16.70 -13.01 4.66
CA PHE A 32 -15.74 -12.98 5.77
C PHE A 32 -15.61 -14.35 6.43
N ARG A 33 -16.73 -15.01 6.77
CA ARG A 33 -16.75 -16.35 7.39
C ARG A 33 -16.09 -17.38 6.49
N ASP A 34 -16.36 -17.36 5.18
CA ASP A 34 -15.69 -18.24 4.22
C ASP A 34 -14.17 -18.01 4.22
N ALA A 35 -13.70 -16.77 4.22
CA ALA A 35 -12.27 -16.46 4.31
C ALA A 35 -11.65 -17.00 5.60
N MET A 36 -12.36 -16.91 6.73
CA MET A 36 -11.90 -17.38 8.03
C MET A 36 -11.82 -18.92 8.13
N THR A 37 -12.43 -19.68 7.24
CA THR A 37 -12.23 -21.14 7.17
C THR A 37 -10.81 -21.54 6.77
N ARG A 38 -10.09 -20.64 6.11
CA ARG A 38 -8.71 -20.84 5.60
C ARG A 38 -7.65 -20.16 6.49
N ARG A 39 -8.01 -19.82 7.75
CA ARG A 39 -7.07 -19.19 8.68
C ARG A 39 -5.93 -20.15 9.04
N PRO A 40 -4.74 -19.65 9.39
CA PRO A 40 -3.65 -20.47 9.91
C PRO A 40 -4.00 -20.99 11.32
N ASP A 41 -3.28 -22.03 11.74
CA ASP A 41 -3.32 -22.50 13.11
C ASP A 41 -2.55 -21.55 14.05
N GLY A 42 -2.98 -21.46 15.31
CA GLY A 42 -2.36 -20.62 16.33
C GLY A 42 -2.71 -19.13 16.22
N GLU A 43 -1.90 -18.29 16.85
CA GLU A 43 -2.16 -16.86 16.91
C GLU A 43 -1.87 -16.17 15.56
N PHE A 44 -2.80 -15.30 15.13
CA PHE A 44 -2.65 -14.59 13.86
C PHE A 44 -3.23 -13.17 13.89
N MET A 45 -2.89 -12.41 12.84
CA MET A 45 -3.43 -11.09 12.55
C MET A 45 -4.39 -11.19 11.36
N VAL A 46 -5.54 -10.55 11.45
CA VAL A 46 -6.47 -10.41 10.32
C VAL A 46 -6.30 -9.06 9.67
N LYS A 47 -6.13 -9.05 8.35
CA LYS A 47 -6.09 -7.84 7.53
C LYS A 47 -7.31 -7.84 6.62
N ILE A 48 -8.16 -6.83 6.75
CA ILE A 48 -9.34 -6.66 5.91
C ILE A 48 -9.04 -5.62 4.85
N PHE A 49 -8.88 -6.10 3.62
CA PHE A 49 -8.72 -5.27 2.45
C PHE A 49 -10.06 -5.14 1.74
N THR A 50 -10.43 -3.90 1.45
CA THR A 50 -11.59 -3.60 0.62
C THR A 50 -11.11 -2.87 -0.63
N SER A 51 -11.85 -2.95 -1.71
CA SER A 51 -11.52 -2.16 -2.91
C SER A 51 -11.75 -0.65 -2.72
N GLY A 52 -12.17 -0.24 -1.54
CA GLY A 52 -12.48 1.12 -1.15
C GLY A 52 -12.12 1.41 0.30
N SER A 53 -13.10 1.39 1.21
CA SER A 53 -12.90 1.72 2.61
C SER A 53 -13.79 0.88 3.53
N PHE A 54 -13.17 0.17 4.47
CA PHE A 54 -13.93 -0.59 5.49
C PHE A 54 -14.77 0.32 6.39
N LEU A 55 -14.37 1.58 6.57
CA LEU A 55 -15.10 2.55 7.40
C LEU A 55 -16.16 3.35 6.63
N ASP A 56 -16.25 3.21 5.31
CA ASP A 56 -17.35 3.80 4.52
C ASP A 56 -18.63 2.99 4.68
N ALA A 57 -19.67 3.57 5.29
CA ALA A 57 -20.95 2.90 5.47
C ALA A 57 -21.67 2.57 4.14
N GLY A 58 -21.29 3.24 3.04
CA GLY A 58 -21.81 2.95 1.71
C GLY A 58 -21.16 1.71 1.06
N GLU A 59 -19.99 1.28 1.55
CA GLU A 59 -19.28 0.08 1.07
C GLU A 59 -19.35 -1.07 2.08
N MET A 60 -19.30 -0.76 3.37
CA MET A 60 -19.39 -1.69 4.49
C MET A 60 -20.47 -1.21 5.45
N PRO A 61 -21.73 -1.68 5.32
CA PRO A 61 -22.83 -1.33 6.21
C PRO A 61 -22.51 -1.58 7.69
N LEU A 62 -23.09 -0.77 8.59
CA LEU A 62 -22.80 -0.84 10.01
C LEU A 62 -23.09 -2.21 10.62
N GLU A 63 -24.15 -2.88 10.17
CA GLU A 63 -24.53 -4.22 10.61
C GLU A 63 -23.43 -5.24 10.28
N ALA A 64 -22.95 -5.26 9.02
CA ALA A 64 -21.87 -6.15 8.57
C ALA A 64 -20.57 -5.85 9.30
N ARG A 65 -20.22 -4.56 9.44
CA ARG A 65 -19.03 -4.12 10.18
C ARG A 65 -19.05 -4.61 11.62
N SER A 66 -20.16 -4.41 12.32
CA SER A 66 -20.32 -4.81 13.73
C SER A 66 -20.26 -6.33 13.89
N ALA A 67 -20.92 -7.08 13.01
CA ALA A 67 -20.89 -8.53 13.03
C ALA A 67 -19.45 -9.08 12.80
N ILE A 68 -18.75 -8.59 11.79
CA ILE A 68 -17.36 -9.01 11.47
C ILE A 68 -16.42 -8.68 12.64
N LEU A 69 -16.48 -7.47 13.18
CA LEU A 69 -15.62 -7.07 14.31
C LEU A 69 -15.95 -7.85 15.58
N GLY A 70 -17.22 -8.17 15.84
CA GLY A 70 -17.63 -9.01 16.95
C GLY A 70 -17.07 -10.43 16.85
N GLU A 71 -17.19 -11.09 15.69
CA GLU A 71 -16.63 -12.41 15.47
C GLU A 71 -15.10 -12.43 15.60
N LEU A 72 -14.42 -11.37 15.19
CA LEU A 72 -12.98 -11.23 15.37
C LEU A 72 -12.60 -11.01 16.85
N ASP A 73 -13.40 -10.27 17.61
CA ASP A 73 -13.16 -10.06 19.04
C ASP A 73 -13.33 -11.34 19.85
N GLU A 74 -14.32 -12.15 19.51
CA GLU A 74 -14.62 -13.45 20.17
C GLU A 74 -13.56 -14.52 19.85
N ASN A 75 -12.84 -14.42 18.73
CA ASN A 75 -11.86 -15.42 18.35
C ASN A 75 -10.55 -15.26 19.17
N PRO A 76 -10.17 -16.23 20.03
CA PRO A 76 -9.01 -16.10 20.90
C PRO A 76 -7.66 -16.07 20.15
N ASP A 77 -7.59 -16.63 18.95
CA ASP A 77 -6.37 -16.70 18.14
C ASP A 77 -6.09 -15.37 17.41
N VAL A 78 -7.09 -14.51 17.22
CA VAL A 78 -6.92 -13.18 16.63
C VAL A 78 -6.28 -12.24 17.64
N LYS A 79 -5.08 -11.73 17.33
CA LYS A 79 -4.33 -10.79 18.21
C LYS A 79 -4.39 -9.35 17.75
N LYS A 80 -4.53 -9.13 16.47
CA LYS A 80 -4.57 -7.80 15.87
C LYS A 80 -5.49 -7.81 14.64
N VAL A 81 -6.19 -6.72 14.43
CA VAL A 81 -7.03 -6.51 13.24
C VAL A 81 -6.55 -5.24 12.53
N LEU A 82 -6.31 -5.34 11.24
CA LEU A 82 -6.00 -4.21 10.38
C LEU A 82 -7.21 -3.93 9.48
N LEU A 83 -7.64 -2.68 9.46
CA LEU A 83 -8.71 -2.19 8.62
C LEU A 83 -8.18 -1.18 7.61
N GLU A 84 -8.29 -1.51 6.31
CA GLU A 84 -7.95 -0.57 5.25
C GLU A 84 -9.07 0.44 5.04
N THR A 85 -8.71 1.72 4.98
CA THR A 85 -9.66 2.80 4.80
C THR A 85 -9.03 4.03 4.15
N ARG A 86 -9.88 4.93 3.69
CA ARG A 86 -9.47 6.28 3.26
C ARG A 86 -9.58 7.23 4.45
N PRO A 87 -8.74 8.30 4.52
CA PRO A 87 -8.67 9.17 5.69
C PRO A 87 -10.00 9.90 5.98
N GLU A 88 -10.81 10.22 4.97
CA GLU A 88 -12.09 10.90 5.16
C GLU A 88 -13.13 10.11 5.95
N PHE A 89 -12.96 8.78 6.07
CA PHE A 89 -13.85 7.92 6.85
C PHE A 89 -13.32 7.62 8.26
N VAL A 90 -12.12 8.09 8.60
CA VAL A 90 -11.55 7.99 9.95
C VAL A 90 -12.04 9.20 10.75
N THR A 91 -13.17 9.03 11.46
CA THR A 91 -13.75 10.05 12.32
C THR A 91 -13.78 9.56 13.76
N GLN A 92 -13.98 10.49 14.72
CA GLN A 92 -14.13 10.13 16.13
C GLN A 92 -15.24 9.09 16.32
N GLU A 93 -16.37 9.28 15.63
CA GLU A 93 -17.54 8.42 15.73
C GLU A 93 -17.27 7.03 15.13
N THR A 94 -16.63 6.96 13.95
CA THR A 94 -16.39 5.67 13.29
C THR A 94 -15.38 4.82 14.05
N ILE A 95 -14.32 5.43 14.59
CA ILE A 95 -13.32 4.68 15.37
C ILE A 95 -13.89 4.29 16.72
N ALA A 96 -14.62 5.18 17.42
CA ALA A 96 -15.30 4.87 18.68
C ALA A 96 -16.30 3.71 18.51
N ALA A 97 -17.08 3.71 17.42
CA ALA A 97 -18.00 2.62 17.10
C ALA A 97 -17.27 1.29 16.89
N CYS A 98 -16.15 1.27 16.18
CA CYS A 98 -15.34 0.07 16.05
C CYS A 98 -14.79 -0.40 17.41
N LYS A 99 -14.24 0.51 18.20
CA LYS A 99 -13.66 0.20 19.53
C LYS A 99 -14.70 -0.25 20.56
N SER A 100 -15.96 0.12 20.40
CA SER A 100 -17.05 -0.40 21.26
C SER A 100 -17.37 -1.86 21.03
N VAL A 101 -17.00 -2.41 19.85
CA VAL A 101 -17.24 -3.81 19.47
C VAL A 101 -15.97 -4.65 19.63
N ILE A 102 -14.78 -4.12 19.24
CA ILE A 102 -13.53 -4.88 19.24
C ILE A 102 -12.55 -4.36 20.29
N ARG A 103 -12.13 -5.25 21.22
CA ARG A 103 -11.11 -5.00 22.25
C ARG A 103 -9.69 -5.35 21.82
N LYS A 104 -9.56 -6.14 20.74
CA LYS A 104 -8.27 -6.53 20.15
C LYS A 104 -7.50 -5.28 19.70
N LYS A 105 -6.18 -5.46 19.46
CA LYS A 105 -5.36 -4.40 18.87
C LYS A 105 -5.91 -4.06 17.48
N LEU A 106 -6.23 -2.79 17.27
CA LEU A 106 -6.75 -2.28 16.01
C LEU A 106 -5.69 -1.43 15.32
N GLU A 107 -5.46 -1.68 14.04
CA GLU A 107 -4.58 -0.89 13.18
C GLU A 107 -5.38 -0.32 12.01
N ILE A 108 -5.31 0.98 11.83
CA ILE A 108 -5.96 1.68 10.72
C ILE A 108 -4.94 1.86 9.60
N ALA A 109 -5.21 1.26 8.45
CA ALA A 109 -4.31 1.30 7.30
C ALA A 109 -4.83 2.28 6.25
N VAL A 110 -3.99 3.26 5.88
CA VAL A 110 -4.34 4.32 4.94
C VAL A 110 -3.40 4.32 3.75
N GLY A 111 -3.97 4.29 2.55
CA GLY A 111 -3.22 4.48 1.30
C GLY A 111 -2.86 5.95 1.09
N VAL A 112 -1.74 6.39 1.65
CA VAL A 112 -1.20 7.76 1.53
C VAL A 112 -0.55 7.96 0.17
N GLU A 113 0.12 6.94 -0.32
CA GLU A 113 0.90 6.80 -1.56
C GLU A 113 2.16 7.67 -1.59
N THR A 114 2.09 8.94 -1.23
CA THR A 114 3.19 9.90 -1.15
C THR A 114 2.83 11.02 -0.17
N SER A 115 3.82 11.69 0.42
CA SER A 115 3.61 12.91 1.22
C SER A 115 3.44 14.15 0.34
N SER A 116 3.80 14.10 -0.95
CA SER A 116 3.63 15.20 -1.89
C SER A 116 2.18 15.33 -2.35
N ASP A 117 1.53 16.45 -2.07
CA ASP A 117 0.17 16.70 -2.52
C ASP A 117 0.07 16.80 -4.04
N ASP A 118 1.06 17.39 -4.71
CA ASP A 118 1.10 17.51 -6.17
C ASP A 118 1.14 16.12 -6.84
N ILE A 119 2.05 15.25 -6.39
CA ILE A 119 2.12 13.87 -6.91
C ILE A 119 0.84 13.10 -6.60
N ARG A 120 0.30 13.26 -5.39
CA ARG A 120 -0.93 12.56 -4.98
C ARG A 120 -2.13 12.99 -5.81
N LEU A 121 -2.27 14.27 -6.11
CA LEU A 121 -3.42 14.79 -6.86
C LEU A 121 -3.22 14.61 -8.36
N ASP A 122 -2.07 15.01 -8.91
CA ASP A 122 -1.86 15.12 -10.35
C ASP A 122 -1.40 13.80 -10.99
N CYS A 123 -0.54 13.04 -10.31
CA CYS A 123 -0.06 11.78 -10.84
C CYS A 123 -0.94 10.58 -10.45
N ILE A 124 -1.44 10.55 -9.21
CA ILE A 124 -2.18 9.41 -8.66
C ILE A 124 -3.70 9.60 -8.73
N ASN A 125 -4.20 10.84 -8.69
CA ASN A 125 -5.63 11.18 -8.55
C ASN A 125 -6.22 10.56 -7.27
N LYS A 126 -5.55 10.72 -6.12
CA LYS A 126 -5.99 10.13 -4.84
C LYS A 126 -7.13 10.91 -4.16
N GLY A 127 -7.23 12.22 -4.41
CA GLY A 127 -8.37 13.08 -4.05
C GLY A 127 -8.44 13.53 -2.61
N PHE A 128 -7.33 13.45 -1.85
CA PHE A 128 -7.19 14.06 -0.54
C PHE A 128 -5.77 14.62 -0.35
N LEU A 129 -5.58 15.48 0.63
CA LEU A 129 -4.29 16.10 0.94
C LEU A 129 -3.57 15.36 2.07
N PHE A 130 -2.25 15.51 2.19
CA PHE A 130 -1.44 14.88 3.25
C PHE A 130 -1.95 15.22 4.65
N ARG A 131 -2.40 16.45 4.87
CA ARG A 131 -3.03 16.86 6.14
C ARG A 131 -4.24 16.02 6.54
N ASN A 132 -4.97 15.43 5.58
CA ASN A 132 -6.10 14.56 5.90
C ASN A 132 -5.63 13.23 6.49
N PHE A 133 -4.49 12.71 6.02
CA PHE A 133 -3.85 11.54 6.63
C PHE A 133 -3.37 11.84 8.05
N ILE A 134 -2.70 12.98 8.26
CA ILE A 134 -2.26 13.42 9.60
C ILE A 134 -3.45 13.44 10.56
N HIS A 135 -4.52 14.11 10.19
CA HIS A 135 -5.73 14.20 11.03
C HIS A 135 -6.35 12.83 11.31
N ALA A 136 -6.43 11.96 10.31
CA ALA A 136 -6.92 10.59 10.50
C ALA A 136 -6.04 9.78 11.47
N SER A 137 -4.72 9.95 11.39
CA SER A 137 -3.76 9.29 12.28
C SER A 137 -3.93 9.78 13.73
N GLU A 138 -4.09 11.08 13.94
CA GLU A 138 -4.34 11.66 15.25
C GLU A 138 -5.63 11.09 15.88
N ILE A 139 -6.71 10.99 15.10
CA ILE A 139 -7.96 10.37 15.57
C ILE A 139 -7.74 8.90 15.95
N ALA A 140 -7.06 8.13 15.10
CA ALA A 140 -6.78 6.72 15.37
C ALA A 140 -5.99 6.54 16.68
N HIS A 141 -4.94 7.34 16.88
CA HIS A 141 -4.10 7.33 18.10
C HIS A 141 -4.88 7.75 19.35
N GLN A 142 -5.75 8.77 19.28
CA GLN A 142 -6.62 9.18 20.40
C GLN A 142 -7.52 8.04 20.90
N HIS A 143 -7.89 7.11 20.03
CA HIS A 143 -8.65 5.91 20.36
C HIS A 143 -7.79 4.66 20.64
N GLY A 144 -6.47 4.81 20.79
CA GLY A 144 -5.55 3.71 21.08
C GLY A 144 -5.43 2.69 19.93
N SER A 145 -5.61 3.14 18.69
CA SER A 145 -5.36 2.35 17.49
C SER A 145 -4.01 2.73 16.89
N SER A 146 -3.24 1.76 16.39
CA SER A 146 -2.04 2.04 15.59
C SER A 146 -2.40 2.40 14.16
N VAL A 147 -1.45 3.02 13.46
CA VAL A 147 -1.63 3.44 12.07
C VAL A 147 -0.61 2.75 11.17
N LYS A 148 -1.07 2.32 10.00
CA LYS A 148 -0.22 1.86 8.91
C LYS A 148 -0.37 2.77 7.70
N ALA A 149 0.75 3.32 7.20
CA ALA A 149 0.79 4.09 5.97
C ALA A 149 1.21 3.20 4.79
N TYR A 150 0.43 3.19 3.71
CA TYR A 150 0.87 2.65 2.43
C TYR A 150 1.45 3.77 1.57
N LEU A 151 2.67 3.56 1.07
CA LEU A 151 3.35 4.40 0.10
C LEU A 151 3.47 3.66 -1.23
N LEU A 152 3.59 4.40 -2.32
CA LEU A 152 3.68 3.86 -3.68
C LEU A 152 4.99 4.28 -4.34
N LEU A 153 5.88 3.33 -4.58
CA LEU A 153 7.09 3.59 -5.35
C LEU A 153 6.76 3.66 -6.84
N LYS A 154 7.18 4.75 -7.47
CA LYS A 154 7.04 5.05 -8.90
C LYS A 154 5.60 5.08 -9.39
N PRO A 155 4.73 5.98 -8.87
CA PRO A 155 3.49 6.32 -9.57
C PRO A 155 3.79 6.81 -10.99
N PRO A 156 2.77 6.87 -11.89
CA PRO A 156 2.98 7.39 -13.25
C PRO A 156 3.56 8.81 -13.25
N PHE A 157 4.26 9.16 -14.32
CA PHE A 157 4.86 10.47 -14.59
C PHE A 157 6.12 10.81 -13.77
N LEU A 158 6.63 9.89 -12.95
CA LEU A 158 7.88 10.05 -12.23
C LEU A 158 9.00 9.24 -12.90
N SER A 159 10.18 9.85 -13.02
CA SER A 159 11.42 9.12 -13.33
C SER A 159 11.76 8.16 -12.19
N GLU A 160 12.66 7.22 -12.44
CA GLU A 160 13.13 6.29 -11.40
C GLU A 160 13.77 7.05 -10.24
N GLY A 161 14.64 8.02 -10.53
CA GLY A 161 15.30 8.85 -9.53
C GLY A 161 14.34 9.72 -8.73
N ALA A 162 13.38 10.37 -9.39
CA ALA A 162 12.34 11.17 -8.73
C ALA A 162 11.48 10.31 -7.80
N ALA A 163 11.12 9.10 -8.24
CA ALA A 163 10.33 8.16 -7.44
C ALA A 163 11.06 7.71 -6.17
N ILE A 164 12.36 7.41 -6.27
CA ILE A 164 13.19 7.06 -5.10
C ILE A 164 13.22 8.21 -4.11
N ARG A 165 13.51 9.44 -4.57
CA ARG A 165 13.55 10.64 -3.72
C ARG A 165 12.21 10.93 -3.04
N ASP A 166 11.11 10.86 -3.78
CA ASP A 166 9.76 11.07 -3.24
C ASP A 166 9.40 10.03 -2.19
N THR A 167 9.68 8.74 -2.46
CA THR A 167 9.34 7.68 -1.51
C THR A 167 10.14 7.80 -0.23
N ILE A 168 11.46 8.10 -0.27
CA ILE A 168 12.30 8.31 0.92
C ILE A 168 11.79 9.51 1.72
N LYS A 169 11.52 10.63 1.05
CA LYS A 169 10.91 11.79 1.70
C LYS A 169 9.57 11.43 2.35
N SER A 170 8.74 10.68 1.65
CA SER A 170 7.43 10.26 2.17
C SER A 170 7.55 9.35 3.39
N VAL A 171 8.52 8.43 3.44
CA VAL A 171 8.79 7.63 4.64
C VAL A 171 9.08 8.55 5.82
N ARG A 172 9.98 9.51 5.67
CA ARG A 172 10.33 10.47 6.74
C ARG A 172 9.11 11.26 7.21
N ASP A 173 8.29 11.74 6.27
CA ASP A 173 7.14 12.57 6.58
C ASP A 173 6.02 11.79 7.29
N VAL A 174 5.84 10.48 6.99
CA VAL A 174 4.78 9.66 7.62
C VAL A 174 5.21 8.99 8.92
N SER A 175 6.52 8.83 9.19
CA SER A 175 7.03 8.14 10.39
C SER A 175 6.52 8.73 11.70
N ALA A 176 6.27 10.05 11.73
CA ALA A 176 5.72 10.70 12.93
C ALA A 176 4.23 10.34 13.20
N TYR A 177 3.55 9.71 12.25
CA TYR A 177 2.11 9.47 12.27
C TYR A 177 1.72 8.01 12.06
N ALA A 178 2.66 7.11 11.81
CA ALA A 178 2.38 5.71 11.52
C ALA A 178 3.47 4.81 12.09
N GLU A 179 3.08 3.77 12.83
CA GLU A 179 3.99 2.77 13.40
C GLU A 179 4.50 1.79 12.35
N THR A 180 3.74 1.59 11.28
CA THR A 180 4.12 0.70 10.18
C THR A 180 4.03 1.43 8.85
N ILE A 181 5.06 1.33 8.04
CA ILE A 181 5.10 1.90 6.69
C ILE A 181 5.25 0.74 5.69
N SER A 182 4.34 0.67 4.72
CA SER A 182 4.38 -0.36 3.67
C SER A 182 4.64 0.30 2.33
N ILE A 183 5.76 -0.02 1.71
CA ILE A 183 6.13 0.51 0.40
C ILE A 183 5.65 -0.46 -0.67
N ASN A 184 4.60 -0.08 -1.38
CA ASN A 184 4.06 -0.82 -2.51
C ASN A 184 4.77 -0.41 -3.80
N LEU A 185 5.01 -1.39 -4.66
CA LEU A 185 5.64 -1.15 -5.97
C LEU A 185 4.55 -1.02 -7.04
N CYS A 186 4.56 0.06 -7.80
CA CYS A 186 3.50 0.32 -8.76
C CYS A 186 3.49 -0.74 -9.88
N ASN A 187 2.40 -1.49 -9.97
CA ASN A 187 2.15 -2.52 -10.97
C ASN A 187 1.24 -1.99 -12.09
N VAL A 188 1.38 -2.56 -13.28
CA VAL A 188 0.48 -2.30 -14.40
C VAL A 188 -0.79 -3.14 -14.23
N GLN A 189 -1.88 -2.52 -13.81
CA GLN A 189 -3.17 -3.16 -13.67
C GLN A 189 -4.05 -2.87 -14.90
N LYS A 190 -4.81 -3.89 -15.33
CA LYS A 190 -5.68 -3.81 -16.51
C LYS A 190 -6.70 -2.68 -16.42
N GLY A 191 -6.84 -1.92 -17.50
CA GLY A 191 -7.84 -0.85 -17.66
C GLY A 191 -7.49 0.46 -16.97
N THR A 192 -6.27 0.61 -16.48
CA THR A 192 -5.80 1.82 -15.82
C THR A 192 -5.09 2.78 -16.78
N LEU A 193 -4.83 4.01 -16.31
CA LEU A 193 -3.98 4.95 -17.06
C LEU A 193 -2.56 4.40 -17.16
N VAL A 194 -2.06 3.77 -16.09
CA VAL A 194 -0.72 3.15 -16.09
C VAL A 194 -0.61 2.09 -17.18
N GLU A 195 -1.63 1.25 -17.40
CA GLU A 195 -1.62 0.28 -18.52
C GLU A 195 -1.53 0.97 -19.88
N LYS A 196 -2.24 2.08 -20.07
CA LYS A 196 -2.20 2.83 -21.35
C LYS A 196 -0.81 3.40 -21.61
N LEU A 197 -0.17 3.98 -20.59
CA LEU A 197 1.20 4.49 -20.67
C LEU A 197 2.20 3.37 -20.94
N TRP A 198 2.08 2.26 -20.23
CA TRP A 198 2.95 1.09 -20.42
C TRP A 198 2.86 0.52 -21.83
N ARG A 199 1.65 0.39 -22.41
CA ARG A 199 1.45 -0.07 -23.79
C ARG A 199 2.09 0.84 -24.85
N ARG A 200 2.20 2.13 -24.57
CA ARG A 200 2.87 3.12 -25.42
C ARG A 200 4.39 3.14 -25.24
N GLY A 201 4.90 2.54 -24.17
CA GLY A 201 6.29 2.62 -23.77
C GLY A 201 6.62 3.88 -22.98
N ASP A 202 5.60 4.60 -22.46
CA ASP A 202 5.72 5.82 -21.66
C ASP A 202 5.81 5.53 -20.16
N TYR A 203 5.69 4.28 -19.75
CA TYR A 203 5.79 3.83 -18.36
C TYR A 203 6.44 2.46 -18.29
N ARG A 204 7.30 2.27 -17.30
CA ARG A 204 7.86 1.02 -16.84
C ARG A 204 7.64 0.89 -15.33
N PRO A 205 7.19 -0.29 -14.81
CA PRO A 205 7.19 -0.54 -13.37
C PRO A 205 8.57 -0.29 -12.75
N PRO A 206 8.64 0.01 -11.44
CA PRO A 206 9.92 0.31 -10.80
C PRO A 206 10.90 -0.85 -10.90
N TRP A 207 12.17 -0.53 -10.89
CA TRP A 207 13.22 -1.53 -10.70
C TRP A 207 13.16 -2.09 -9.27
N LEU A 208 13.43 -3.39 -9.10
CA LEU A 208 13.60 -3.97 -7.77
C LEU A 208 14.81 -3.37 -7.04
N TRP A 209 15.83 -2.90 -7.78
CA TRP A 209 16.95 -2.13 -7.23
C TRP A 209 16.51 -0.83 -6.57
N SER A 210 15.51 -0.16 -7.13
CA SER A 210 14.95 1.05 -6.54
C SER A 210 14.22 0.77 -5.24
N ALA A 211 13.51 -0.36 -5.15
CA ALA A 211 12.88 -0.80 -3.91
C ALA A 211 13.94 -1.12 -2.84
N ILE A 212 15.00 -1.86 -3.19
CA ILE A 212 16.12 -2.17 -2.28
C ILE A 212 16.78 -0.88 -1.79
N GLU A 213 17.07 0.07 -2.68
CA GLU A 213 17.66 1.36 -2.31
C GLU A 213 16.77 2.16 -1.36
N VAL A 214 15.46 2.24 -1.65
CA VAL A 214 14.49 2.93 -0.80
C VAL A 214 14.42 2.28 0.58
N LEU A 215 14.29 0.96 0.66
CA LEU A 215 14.21 0.23 1.93
C LEU A 215 15.46 0.41 2.78
N ARG A 216 16.66 0.31 2.17
CA ARG A 216 17.93 0.52 2.85
C ARG A 216 18.04 1.93 3.41
N ARG A 217 17.78 2.96 2.60
CA ARG A 217 17.89 4.36 3.02
C ARG A 217 16.81 4.73 4.03
N ALA A 218 15.58 4.33 3.82
CA ALA A 218 14.49 4.58 4.74
C ALA A 218 14.78 3.99 6.14
N LYS A 219 15.29 2.75 6.20
CA LYS A 219 15.65 2.11 7.49
C LYS A 219 16.88 2.76 8.15
N THR A 220 17.80 3.30 7.36
CA THR A 220 18.95 4.05 7.89
C THR A 220 18.53 5.41 8.48
N GLU A 221 17.57 6.08 7.82
CA GLU A 221 17.07 7.39 8.27
C GLU A 221 16.13 7.27 9.49
N ASP A 222 15.37 6.19 9.60
CA ASP A 222 14.48 5.89 10.72
C ASP A 222 14.63 4.41 11.15
N PRO A 223 15.59 4.12 12.03
CA PRO A 223 15.87 2.76 12.49
C PRO A 223 14.72 2.11 13.26
N ASP A 224 13.87 2.89 13.92
CA ASP A 224 12.78 2.40 14.76
C ASP A 224 11.50 2.10 13.96
N ALA A 225 11.32 2.73 12.80
CA ALA A 225 10.17 2.49 11.94
C ALA A 225 10.11 1.04 11.44
N ILE A 226 8.93 0.43 11.48
CA ILE A 226 8.66 -0.86 10.84
C ILE A 226 8.36 -0.62 9.36
N ILE A 227 9.33 -0.93 8.50
CA ILE A 227 9.22 -0.70 7.06
C ILE A 227 9.07 -2.04 6.35
N THR A 228 8.03 -2.19 5.56
CA THR A 228 7.72 -3.43 4.85
C THR A 228 7.51 -3.18 3.36
N SER A 229 7.79 -4.19 2.55
CA SER A 229 7.42 -4.22 1.13
C SER A 229 7.18 -5.66 0.70
N ASP A 230 6.14 -5.88 -0.11
CA ASP A 230 5.97 -7.14 -0.83
C ASP A 230 5.95 -6.82 -2.34
N PRO A 231 6.98 -7.23 -3.10
CA PRO A 231 7.07 -6.96 -4.51
C PRO A 231 6.15 -7.87 -5.33
N VAL A 232 4.84 -7.68 -5.19
CA VAL A 232 3.81 -8.42 -5.93
C VAL A 232 4.06 -8.31 -7.43
N GLY A 233 4.01 -9.45 -8.14
CA GLY A 233 4.24 -9.50 -9.57
C GLY A 233 5.71 -9.33 -10.00
N ALA A 234 6.66 -9.39 -9.06
CA ALA A 234 8.08 -9.26 -9.35
C ALA A 234 8.55 -10.21 -10.48
N GLY A 235 9.41 -9.71 -11.35
CA GLY A 235 9.94 -10.45 -12.51
C GLY A 235 9.00 -10.50 -13.71
N SER A 236 7.75 -10.04 -13.60
CA SER A 236 6.85 -9.92 -14.73
C SER A 236 6.99 -8.54 -15.41
N ARG A 237 6.66 -8.48 -16.71
CA ARG A 237 6.68 -7.20 -17.46
C ARG A 237 5.64 -6.17 -16.95
N HIS A 238 4.63 -6.61 -16.21
CA HIS A 238 3.59 -5.78 -15.61
C HIS A 238 3.89 -5.44 -14.14
N GLY A 239 4.87 -6.10 -13.54
CA GLY A 239 5.31 -5.88 -12.16
C GLY A 239 6.71 -5.28 -12.07
N PRO A 240 7.19 -5.01 -10.85
CA PRO A 240 8.56 -4.54 -10.63
C PRO A 240 9.56 -5.60 -11.11
N HIS A 241 10.56 -5.18 -11.84
CA HIS A 241 11.56 -6.11 -12.38
C HIS A 241 12.91 -5.45 -12.64
N ASN A 242 13.96 -6.25 -12.64
CA ASN A 242 15.32 -5.88 -13.03
C ASN A 242 15.62 -6.38 -14.46
N CYS A 243 16.52 -7.34 -14.61
CA CYS A 243 16.96 -7.88 -15.90
C CYS A 243 16.42 -9.30 -16.21
N GLY A 244 15.57 -9.85 -15.37
CA GLY A 244 15.08 -11.24 -15.48
C GLY A 244 15.95 -12.28 -14.75
N ARG A 245 17.27 -12.05 -14.60
CA ARG A 245 18.16 -13.02 -13.94
C ARG A 245 18.14 -12.93 -12.41
N CYS A 246 18.13 -11.71 -11.87
CA CYS A 246 18.18 -11.46 -10.42
C CYS A 246 16.83 -11.12 -9.79
N ASP A 247 15.73 -11.13 -10.53
CA ASP A 247 14.44 -10.64 -10.08
C ASP A 247 13.90 -11.44 -8.88
N ARG A 248 14.08 -12.75 -8.92
CA ARG A 248 13.68 -13.63 -7.83
C ARG A 248 14.48 -13.34 -6.56
N ASP A 249 15.80 -13.28 -6.67
CA ASP A 249 16.68 -13.07 -5.52
C ASP A 249 16.43 -11.70 -4.89
N ALA A 250 16.23 -10.65 -5.72
CA ALA A 250 15.88 -9.32 -5.27
C ALA A 250 14.50 -9.28 -4.58
N ALA A 251 13.50 -9.96 -5.13
CA ALA A 251 12.18 -10.05 -4.53
C ALA A 251 12.21 -10.80 -3.19
N ASP A 252 12.94 -11.89 -3.10
CA ASP A 252 13.08 -12.68 -1.89
C ASP A 252 13.88 -11.92 -0.80
N ALA A 253 14.90 -11.15 -1.19
CA ALA A 253 15.64 -10.25 -0.30
C ALA A 253 14.70 -9.18 0.31
N ILE A 254 13.86 -8.54 -0.50
CA ILE A 254 12.87 -7.56 -0.03
C ILE A 254 11.88 -8.19 0.97
N ARG A 255 11.43 -9.43 0.73
CA ARG A 255 10.53 -10.14 1.67
C ARG A 255 11.23 -10.50 2.96
N ARG A 256 12.47 -11.00 2.91
CA ARG A 256 13.26 -11.29 4.13
C ARG A 256 13.49 -10.05 4.96
N PHE A 257 13.90 -8.94 4.32
CA PHE A 257 14.00 -7.64 5.01
C PHE A 257 12.69 -7.25 5.70
N SER A 258 11.56 -7.38 5.01
CA SER A 258 10.24 -7.02 5.57
C SER A 258 9.88 -7.81 6.83
N LEU A 259 10.42 -9.01 6.99
CA LEU A 259 10.22 -9.85 8.17
C LEU A 259 11.26 -9.58 9.27
N SER A 260 12.54 -9.43 8.91
CA SER A 260 13.66 -9.29 9.86
C SER A 260 13.95 -7.84 10.25
N GLN A 261 13.62 -6.88 9.38
CA GLN A 261 14.02 -5.47 9.47
C GLN A 261 15.57 -5.26 9.40
N ASP A 262 16.31 -6.29 9.00
CA ASP A 262 17.76 -6.26 8.83
C ASP A 262 18.12 -5.86 7.40
N THR A 263 18.82 -4.73 7.23
CA THR A 263 19.26 -4.25 5.92
C THR A 263 20.30 -5.16 5.25
N GLY A 264 20.98 -6.03 6.00
CA GLY A 264 21.86 -7.08 5.46
C GLY A 264 21.13 -8.06 4.55
N GLU A 265 19.83 -8.30 4.76
CA GLU A 265 19.01 -9.12 3.88
C GLU A 265 18.84 -8.54 2.46
N LEU A 266 19.09 -7.24 2.29
CA LEU A 266 18.97 -6.53 1.01
C LEU A 266 20.23 -6.64 0.13
N GLU A 267 21.19 -7.46 0.49
CA GLU A 267 22.38 -7.72 -0.31
C GLU A 267 22.06 -8.68 -1.45
N VAL A 268 22.14 -8.17 -2.68
CA VAL A 268 21.92 -8.90 -3.92
C VAL A 268 22.97 -8.45 -4.94
N GLU A 269 23.51 -9.38 -5.71
CA GLU A 269 24.52 -9.09 -6.73
C GLU A 269 23.96 -9.38 -8.13
N CYS A 270 24.15 -8.43 -9.05
CA CYS A 270 23.93 -8.63 -10.47
C CYS A 270 24.52 -7.47 -11.28
N ASP A 271 25.13 -7.78 -12.41
CA ASP A 271 25.74 -6.79 -13.33
C ASP A 271 24.75 -5.70 -13.78
N CYS A 272 23.45 -6.00 -13.79
CA CYS A 272 22.42 -5.04 -14.22
C CYS A 272 22.25 -3.85 -13.28
N ILE A 273 22.85 -3.86 -12.10
CA ILE A 273 22.86 -2.71 -11.18
C ILE A 273 23.49 -1.48 -11.83
N SER A 274 24.53 -1.67 -12.67
CA SER A 274 25.17 -0.59 -13.41
C SER A 274 24.23 0.06 -14.44
N LEU A 275 23.35 -0.73 -15.06
CA LEU A 275 22.33 -0.20 -15.96
C LEU A 275 21.28 0.59 -15.19
N TRP A 276 20.79 0.05 -14.06
CA TRP A 276 19.86 0.76 -13.19
C TRP A 276 20.41 2.11 -12.69
N GLN A 277 21.68 2.16 -12.30
CA GLN A 277 22.33 3.40 -11.88
C GLN A 277 22.29 4.46 -12.99
N LYS A 278 22.58 4.07 -14.24
CA LYS A 278 22.47 4.97 -15.41
C LYS A 278 21.02 5.43 -15.64
N VAL A 279 20.04 4.53 -15.47
CA VAL A 279 18.62 4.90 -15.59
C VAL A 279 18.24 5.94 -14.53
N VAL A 280 18.62 5.75 -13.27
CA VAL A 280 18.36 6.70 -12.18
C VAL A 280 18.98 8.08 -12.48
N GLU A 281 20.19 8.10 -13.04
CA GLU A 281 20.89 9.34 -13.39
C GLU A 281 20.27 10.06 -14.60
N LEU A 282 19.90 9.32 -15.65
CA LEU A 282 19.57 9.90 -16.95
C LEU A 282 18.07 10.11 -17.19
N GLU A 283 17.18 9.33 -16.54
CA GLU A 283 15.71 9.52 -16.73
C GLU A 283 15.23 10.90 -16.28
N ASP A 284 15.86 11.52 -15.30
CA ASP A 284 15.51 12.87 -14.85
C ASP A 284 15.66 13.93 -15.96
N VAL A 285 16.55 13.70 -16.93
CA VAL A 285 16.81 14.61 -18.06
C VAL A 285 16.16 14.16 -19.37
N SER A 286 15.47 13.02 -19.39
CA SER A 286 14.76 12.47 -20.55
C SER A 286 13.29 12.86 -20.66
N TYR A 287 12.86 13.90 -19.95
CA TYR A 287 11.47 14.37 -19.87
C TYR A 287 10.49 13.28 -19.43
N GLY A 288 10.93 12.36 -18.56
CA GLY A 288 10.12 11.28 -18.01
C GLY A 288 9.87 10.09 -18.95
N ALA A 289 10.53 10.06 -20.13
CA ALA A 289 10.48 8.88 -20.99
C ALA A 289 11.37 7.78 -20.42
N PRO A 290 10.87 6.52 -20.23
CA PRO A 290 11.70 5.44 -19.75
C PRO A 290 12.84 5.12 -20.70
N LEU A 291 14.07 5.04 -20.20
CA LEU A 291 15.26 4.72 -20.98
C LEU A 291 15.41 3.21 -21.24
N SER A 292 14.68 2.37 -20.51
CA SER A 292 14.65 0.92 -20.70
C SER A 292 13.23 0.38 -20.65
N ARG A 293 12.92 -0.58 -21.51
CA ARG A 293 11.60 -1.22 -21.61
C ARG A 293 11.59 -2.59 -20.93
#